data_98d57ade62511363f7de9e89dec23b3d
#
_entry.id   98d57ade62511363f7de9e89dec23b3d
#
_cell.length_a   1.000
_cell.length_b   1.000
_cell.length_c   1.000
_cell.angle_alpha   90.00
_cell.angle_beta   90.00
_cell.angle_gamma   90.00
#
_symmetry.space_group_name_H-M   'P 1'
#
loop_
_entity.id
_entity.type
_entity.pdbx_description
1 polymer ?
#
loop_
_entity_poly.entity_id
_entity_poly.type
_entity_poly.pdbx_seq_one_letter_code
_entity_poly.pdbx_strand_id
1 'polypeptide(L)'
;LALHITRTPRVEETITVQTEPEALHRAVNRRFTTFCDAQGREEACVDSRWVLIDTDKRMILRKHPEGFPTTGWVDKLDRELPIKLTKVKREDCEELGTHRAVYSRCDRNGHMNNTVYADLICDALPLEVWRTHTVTDVILYYHKEVPMGESTRLYRAAVGENRWYMAGWQGDTCNFEAEITLAPLQDLSLIHISE
;
A
#
# COMPACT_ATOMS: atom_id res chain seq x y z
N LEU A 1 -1.23 -4.42 -3.83
CA LEU A 1 -1.48 -2.99 -4.12
C LEU A 1 -0.20 -2.39 -4.69
N ALA A 2 -0.32 -1.53 -5.71
CA ALA A 2 0.74 -0.63 -6.16
C ALA A 2 0.21 0.80 -6.15
N LEU A 3 1.05 1.73 -5.72
CA LEU A 3 0.79 3.17 -5.70
C LEU A 3 1.91 3.86 -6.48
N HIS A 4 1.55 4.84 -7.31
CA HIS A 4 2.47 5.77 -7.93
C HIS A 4 2.05 7.21 -7.61
N ILE A 5 3.01 8.06 -7.23
CA ILE A 5 2.80 9.46 -6.89
C ILE A 5 3.68 10.32 -7.83
N THR A 6 3.05 11.09 -8.68
CA THR A 6 3.72 12.07 -9.56
C THR A 6 3.97 13.37 -8.81
N ARG A 7 2.99 13.80 -8.01
CA ARG A 7 3.06 15.02 -7.19
C ARG A 7 2.26 14.81 -5.90
N THR A 8 2.80 15.23 -4.77
CA THR A 8 2.05 15.27 -3.52
C THR A 8 1.16 16.51 -3.49
N PRO A 9 -0.17 16.37 -3.30
CA PRO A 9 -1.06 17.50 -3.15
C PRO A 9 -0.71 18.36 -1.95
N ARG A 10 -0.94 19.66 -2.06
CA ARG A 10 -0.79 20.59 -0.95
C ARG A 10 -2.07 20.67 -0.11
N VAL A 11 -1.92 21.18 1.10
CA VAL A 11 -3.06 21.48 1.97
C VAL A 11 -4.00 22.45 1.25
N GLU A 12 -5.31 22.22 1.38
CA GLU A 12 -6.40 22.98 0.74
C GLU A 12 -6.56 22.80 -0.79
N GLU A 13 -5.73 22.02 -1.45
CA GLU A 13 -5.98 21.66 -2.83
C GLU A 13 -7.20 20.73 -2.96
N THR A 14 -8.01 20.97 -3.98
CA THR A 14 -9.13 20.08 -4.31
C THR A 14 -8.65 18.93 -5.17
N ILE A 15 -8.89 17.71 -4.71
CA ILE A 15 -8.54 16.47 -5.43
C ILE A 15 -9.81 15.78 -5.89
N THR A 16 -9.87 15.45 -7.17
CA THR A 16 -10.90 14.57 -7.75
C THR A 16 -10.38 13.14 -7.73
N VAL A 17 -11.16 12.24 -7.12
CA VAL A 17 -10.84 10.81 -7.07
C VAL A 17 -11.77 10.06 -8.02
N GLN A 18 -11.20 9.37 -9.00
CA GLN A 18 -11.90 8.46 -9.89
C GLN A 18 -11.47 7.03 -9.59
N THR A 19 -12.44 6.10 -9.60
CA THR A 19 -12.14 4.69 -9.34
C THR A 19 -12.92 3.80 -10.30
N GLU A 20 -12.20 2.85 -10.92
CA GLU A 20 -12.74 1.93 -11.91
C GLU A 20 -12.50 0.49 -11.45
N PRO A 21 -13.55 -0.21 -11.04
CA PRO A 21 -13.47 -1.63 -10.71
C PRO A 21 -13.54 -2.48 -11.98
N GLU A 22 -12.68 -3.51 -12.06
CA GLU A 22 -12.66 -4.50 -13.14
C GLU A 22 -13.47 -5.74 -12.76
N ALA A 23 -14.12 -6.34 -13.72
CA ALA A 23 -14.81 -7.61 -13.56
C ALA A 23 -13.87 -8.69 -13.00
N LEU A 24 -14.44 -9.62 -12.23
CA LEU A 24 -13.69 -10.68 -11.57
C LEU A 24 -12.93 -11.55 -12.58
N HIS A 25 -11.61 -11.59 -12.45
CA HIS A 25 -10.77 -12.50 -13.22
C HIS A 25 -10.05 -13.48 -12.28
N ARG A 26 -10.30 -14.80 -12.42
CA ARG A 26 -9.67 -15.88 -11.65
C ARG A 26 -9.79 -15.79 -10.12
N ALA A 27 -10.72 -15.11 -9.54
CA ALA A 27 -10.86 -14.80 -8.12
C ALA A 27 -10.24 -13.47 -7.67
N VAL A 28 -9.68 -12.68 -8.58
CA VAL A 28 -9.12 -11.36 -8.26
C VAL A 28 -10.01 -10.28 -8.87
N ASN A 29 -10.42 -9.32 -8.05
CA ASN A 29 -11.01 -8.07 -8.50
C ASN A 29 -9.91 -7.03 -8.53
N ARG A 30 -9.73 -6.36 -9.65
CA ARG A 30 -8.84 -5.20 -9.75
C ARG A 30 -9.65 -3.92 -9.62
N ARG A 31 -9.00 -2.89 -9.10
CA ARG A 31 -9.55 -1.55 -9.07
C ARG A 31 -8.42 -0.58 -9.34
N PHE A 32 -8.59 0.24 -10.34
CA PHE A 32 -7.68 1.35 -10.60
C PHE A 32 -8.28 2.64 -10.06
N THR A 33 -7.52 3.38 -9.27
CA THR A 33 -7.97 4.66 -8.68
C THR A 33 -6.98 5.74 -9.09
N THR A 34 -7.50 6.84 -9.58
CA THR A 34 -6.73 8.01 -10.03
C THR A 34 -7.09 9.22 -9.17
N PHE A 35 -6.08 9.97 -8.79
CA PHE A 35 -6.19 11.21 -8.03
C PHE A 35 -5.76 12.35 -8.94
N CYS A 36 -6.66 13.29 -9.23
CA CYS A 36 -6.42 14.40 -10.14
C CYS A 36 -6.56 15.73 -9.41
N ASP A 37 -5.76 16.71 -9.84
CA ASP A 37 -5.93 18.10 -9.40
C ASP A 37 -7.20 18.75 -9.99
N ALA A 38 -7.45 20.01 -9.66
CA ALA A 38 -8.60 20.77 -10.14
C ALA A 38 -8.60 20.98 -11.67
N GLN A 39 -7.48 20.79 -12.34
CA GLN A 39 -7.33 20.86 -13.79
C GLN A 39 -7.43 19.49 -14.47
N GLY A 40 -7.68 18.42 -13.71
CA GLY A 40 -7.78 17.07 -14.22
C GLY A 40 -6.42 16.40 -14.52
N ARG A 41 -5.30 16.97 -14.06
CA ARG A 41 -3.98 16.34 -14.20
C ARG A 41 -3.80 15.29 -13.11
N GLU A 42 -3.36 14.10 -13.51
CA GLU A 42 -3.09 13.01 -12.58
C GLU A 42 -1.91 13.33 -11.68
N GLU A 43 -2.11 13.22 -10.37
CA GLU A 43 -1.11 13.44 -9.34
C GLU A 43 -0.66 12.15 -8.68
N ALA A 44 -1.57 11.19 -8.57
CA ALA A 44 -1.27 9.86 -8.07
C ALA A 44 -2.25 8.84 -8.64
N CYS A 45 -1.85 7.57 -8.65
CA CYS A 45 -2.75 6.47 -8.96
C CYS A 45 -2.44 5.21 -8.15
N VAL A 46 -3.45 4.36 -8.00
CA VAL A 46 -3.40 3.10 -7.25
C VAL A 46 -3.98 1.97 -8.08
N ASP A 47 -3.20 0.91 -8.27
CA ASP A 47 -3.67 -0.40 -8.78
C ASP A 47 -3.83 -1.34 -7.58
N SER A 48 -5.07 -1.58 -7.16
CA SER A 48 -5.37 -2.47 -6.05
C SER A 48 -5.99 -3.78 -6.53
N ARG A 49 -5.63 -4.89 -5.87
CA ARG A 49 -6.10 -6.23 -6.19
C ARG A 49 -6.71 -6.86 -4.94
N TRP A 50 -7.93 -7.33 -5.07
CA TRP A 50 -8.74 -7.82 -3.97
C TRP A 50 -9.23 -9.22 -4.25
N VAL A 51 -9.33 -10.02 -3.21
CA VAL A 51 -10.00 -11.31 -3.23
C VAL A 51 -11.22 -11.25 -2.31
N LEU A 52 -12.30 -11.91 -2.72
CA LEU A 52 -13.44 -12.14 -1.85
C LEU A 52 -13.20 -13.43 -1.07
N ILE A 53 -13.46 -13.38 0.23
CA ILE A 53 -13.31 -14.51 1.14
C ILE A 53 -14.67 -14.84 1.72
N ASP A 54 -15.06 -16.12 1.67
CA ASP A 54 -16.12 -16.66 2.50
C ASP A 54 -15.60 -16.71 3.94
N THR A 55 -16.15 -15.87 4.80
CA THR A 55 -15.66 -15.73 6.19
C THR A 55 -15.91 -16.97 7.04
N ASP A 56 -16.95 -17.74 6.75
CA ASP A 56 -17.32 -18.94 7.50
C ASP A 56 -16.41 -20.10 7.12
N LYS A 57 -16.15 -20.27 5.83
CA LYS A 57 -15.31 -21.36 5.28
C LYS A 57 -13.84 -20.97 5.16
N ARG A 58 -13.49 -19.69 5.33
CA ARG A 58 -12.15 -19.11 5.10
C ARG A 58 -11.56 -19.49 3.73
N MET A 59 -12.41 -19.47 2.70
CA MET A 59 -12.03 -19.82 1.34
C MET A 59 -12.19 -18.64 0.38
N ILE A 60 -11.28 -18.53 -0.58
CA ILE A 60 -11.37 -17.52 -1.64
C ILE A 60 -12.54 -17.90 -2.58
N LEU A 61 -13.45 -16.94 -2.79
CA LEU A 61 -14.55 -17.05 -3.73
C LEU A 61 -14.03 -16.79 -5.16
N ARG A 62 -14.34 -17.72 -6.05
CA ARG A 62 -13.99 -17.61 -7.49
C ARG A 62 -15.10 -17.01 -8.34
N LYS A 63 -16.22 -16.68 -7.71
CA LYS A 63 -17.40 -16.03 -8.33
C LYS A 63 -17.98 -15.07 -7.31
N HIS A 64 -18.57 -14.01 -7.78
CA HIS A 64 -19.33 -13.13 -6.92
C HIS A 64 -20.56 -13.86 -6.37
N PRO A 65 -20.96 -13.62 -5.11
CA PRO A 65 -22.25 -14.06 -4.60
C PRO A 65 -23.40 -13.51 -5.44
N GLU A 66 -24.52 -14.20 -5.43
CA GLU A 66 -25.73 -13.70 -6.05
C GLU A 66 -26.12 -12.33 -5.45
N GLY A 67 -26.50 -11.38 -6.32
CA GLY A 67 -26.81 -10.00 -5.90
C GLY A 67 -25.61 -9.12 -5.58
N PHE A 68 -24.37 -9.58 -5.79
CA PHE A 68 -23.21 -8.74 -5.60
C PHE A 68 -23.22 -7.57 -6.60
N PRO A 69 -23.08 -6.30 -6.14
CA PRO A 69 -23.21 -5.14 -7.01
C PRO A 69 -21.99 -5.01 -7.93
N THR A 70 -22.23 -5.13 -9.23
CA THR A 70 -21.21 -4.97 -10.28
C THR A 70 -21.54 -3.84 -11.27
N THR A 71 -22.52 -3.01 -10.94
CA THR A 71 -22.89 -1.87 -11.79
C THR A 71 -21.72 -0.89 -11.92
N GLY A 72 -21.41 -0.50 -13.15
CA GLY A 72 -20.29 0.41 -13.45
C GLY A 72 -18.91 -0.26 -13.46
N TRP A 73 -18.84 -1.59 -13.38
CA TRP A 73 -17.59 -2.32 -13.54
C TRP A 73 -17.24 -2.44 -15.01
N VAL A 74 -15.94 -2.32 -15.32
CA VAL A 74 -15.43 -2.54 -16.68
C VAL A 74 -14.99 -3.99 -16.85
N ASP A 75 -15.07 -4.49 -18.09
CA ASP A 75 -14.63 -5.87 -18.38
C ASP A 75 -13.13 -6.04 -18.19
N LYS A 76 -12.37 -5.01 -18.55
CA LYS A 76 -10.92 -5.00 -18.43
C LYS A 76 -10.41 -3.57 -18.27
N LEU A 77 -9.50 -3.38 -17.33
CA LEU A 77 -8.73 -2.15 -17.20
C LEU A 77 -7.61 -2.13 -18.25
N ASP A 78 -7.42 -1.00 -18.90
CA ASP A 78 -6.37 -0.74 -19.88
C ASP A 78 -5.05 -0.25 -19.25
N ARG A 79 -5.07 0.04 -17.94
CA ARG A 79 -3.94 0.53 -17.14
C ARG A 79 -3.51 -0.48 -16.09
N GLU A 80 -2.22 -0.54 -15.85
CA GLU A 80 -1.61 -1.41 -14.83
C GLU A 80 -0.34 -0.77 -14.26
N LEU A 81 -0.14 -0.87 -12.95
CA LEU A 81 1.11 -0.52 -12.29
C LEU A 81 1.98 -1.76 -12.08
N PRO A 82 3.32 -1.59 -12.11
CA PRO A 82 4.23 -2.66 -11.72
C PRO A 82 3.96 -3.14 -10.29
N ILE A 83 3.89 -4.46 -10.12
CA ILE A 83 3.66 -5.06 -8.80
C ILE A 83 4.78 -6.02 -8.39
N LYS A 84 5.84 -6.13 -9.17
CA LYS A 84 6.90 -7.09 -8.89
C LYS A 84 7.86 -6.54 -7.84
N LEU A 85 7.93 -7.22 -6.70
CA LEU A 85 8.92 -6.97 -5.66
C LEU A 85 10.30 -7.53 -6.03
N THR A 86 11.34 -6.88 -5.54
CA THR A 86 12.68 -7.44 -5.50
C THR A 86 12.71 -8.62 -4.54
N LYS A 87 13.31 -9.72 -4.95
CA LYS A 87 13.46 -10.90 -4.09
C LYS A 87 14.56 -10.66 -3.07
N VAL A 88 14.20 -10.60 -1.81
CA VAL A 88 15.11 -10.43 -0.68
C VAL A 88 14.90 -11.56 0.31
N LYS A 89 15.97 -12.15 0.81
CA LYS A 89 15.88 -13.15 1.86
C LYS A 89 15.84 -12.46 3.23
N ARG A 90 15.08 -13.03 4.18
CA ARG A 90 14.95 -12.46 5.53
C ARG A 90 16.30 -12.31 6.25
N GLU A 91 17.19 -13.28 6.05
CA GLU A 91 18.54 -13.25 6.63
C GLU A 91 19.43 -12.10 6.11
N ASP A 92 19.10 -11.53 4.95
CA ASP A 92 19.82 -10.40 4.36
C ASP A 92 19.23 -9.04 4.81
N CYS A 93 18.19 -9.06 5.65
CA CYS A 93 17.51 -7.87 6.13
C CYS A 93 17.97 -7.46 7.53
N GLU A 94 17.99 -6.16 7.78
CA GLU A 94 18.11 -5.59 9.11
C GLU A 94 16.78 -5.79 9.87
N GLU A 95 16.85 -6.30 11.11
CA GLU A 95 15.70 -6.39 12.00
C GLU A 95 15.49 -5.04 12.72
N LEU A 96 14.28 -4.48 12.62
CA LEU A 96 13.96 -3.15 13.15
C LEU A 96 13.21 -3.19 14.49
N GLY A 97 12.61 -4.32 14.84
CA GLY A 97 11.84 -4.48 16.07
C GLY A 97 10.44 -5.05 15.82
N THR A 98 9.64 -5.03 16.87
CA THR A 98 8.34 -5.71 16.92
C THR A 98 7.20 -4.71 17.10
N HIS A 99 6.16 -4.85 16.28
CA HIS A 99 4.95 -4.01 16.32
C HIS A 99 3.73 -4.85 16.68
N ARG A 100 3.03 -4.44 17.74
CA ARG A 100 1.84 -5.11 18.23
C ARG A 100 0.58 -4.54 17.58
N ALA A 101 -0.32 -5.43 17.17
CA ALA A 101 -1.67 -5.07 16.73
C ALA A 101 -2.53 -4.72 17.97
N VAL A 102 -2.47 -3.45 18.39
CA VAL A 102 -3.28 -2.91 19.50
C VAL A 102 -4.67 -2.53 19.00
N TYR A 103 -5.65 -2.42 19.91
CA TYR A 103 -7.05 -2.15 19.60
C TYR A 103 -7.25 -0.98 18.61
N SER A 104 -6.58 0.15 18.83
CA SER A 104 -6.70 1.36 17.99
C SER A 104 -6.13 1.20 16.57
N ARG A 105 -5.37 0.14 16.32
CA ARG A 105 -4.76 -0.20 15.03
C ARG A 105 -5.43 -1.39 14.35
N CYS A 106 -6.53 -1.90 14.92
CA CYS A 106 -7.26 -3.03 14.37
C CYS A 106 -8.58 -2.58 13.73
N ASP A 107 -9.00 -3.32 12.71
CA ASP A 107 -10.30 -3.17 12.09
C ASP A 107 -11.39 -3.92 12.87
N ARG A 108 -12.64 -3.85 12.36
CA ARG A 108 -13.77 -4.57 12.99
C ARG A 108 -13.66 -6.10 12.90
N ASN A 109 -12.79 -6.64 12.06
CA ASN A 109 -12.54 -8.09 11.95
C ASN A 109 -11.54 -8.57 13.01
N GLY A 110 -11.00 -7.64 13.82
CA GLY A 110 -10.04 -7.97 14.87
C GLY A 110 -8.63 -8.22 14.36
N HIS A 111 -8.27 -7.69 13.20
CA HIS A 111 -6.93 -7.77 12.64
C HIS A 111 -6.32 -6.38 12.46
N MET A 112 -5.00 -6.29 12.38
CA MET A 112 -4.31 -5.05 12.05
C MET A 112 -4.90 -4.46 10.76
N ASN A 113 -5.37 -3.21 10.84
CA ASN A 113 -5.96 -2.53 9.69
C ASN A 113 -4.93 -2.38 8.57
N ASN A 114 -5.36 -2.56 7.32
CA ASN A 114 -4.49 -2.47 6.15
C ASN A 114 -3.76 -1.13 6.02
N THR A 115 -4.33 -0.04 6.54
CA THR A 115 -3.70 1.29 6.55
C THR A 115 -2.47 1.36 7.46
N VAL A 116 -2.46 0.58 8.54
CA VAL A 116 -1.33 0.55 9.50
C VAL A 116 -0.04 0.03 8.85
N TYR A 117 -0.15 -0.84 7.86
CA TYR A 117 1.05 -1.33 7.16
C TYR A 117 1.76 -0.21 6.39
N ALA A 118 1.03 0.78 5.89
CA ALA A 118 1.64 1.97 5.28
C ALA A 118 2.44 2.78 6.31
N ASP A 119 1.89 2.96 7.52
CA ASP A 119 2.60 3.62 8.61
C ASP A 119 3.88 2.86 8.97
N LEU A 120 3.79 1.52 9.11
CA LEU A 120 4.95 0.67 9.43
C LEU A 120 6.04 0.75 8.35
N ILE A 121 5.67 0.84 7.08
CA ILE A 121 6.60 1.01 5.95
C ILE A 121 7.32 2.35 6.07
N CYS A 122 6.58 3.41 6.38
CA CYS A 122 7.16 4.74 6.56
C CYS A 122 8.07 4.80 7.81
N ASP A 123 7.62 4.25 8.94
CA ASP A 123 8.37 4.22 10.19
C ASP A 123 9.64 3.36 10.10
N ALA A 124 9.68 2.42 9.15
CA ALA A 124 10.84 1.57 8.91
C ALA A 124 12.03 2.34 8.30
N LEU A 125 11.84 3.53 7.76
CA LEU A 125 12.92 4.35 7.20
C LEU A 125 13.50 5.33 8.22
N PRO A 126 14.81 5.63 8.16
CA PRO A 126 15.42 6.66 9.01
C PRO A 126 14.78 8.03 8.78
N LEU A 127 14.62 8.81 9.85
CA LEU A 127 14.03 10.16 9.79
C LEU A 127 14.77 11.09 8.84
N GLU A 128 16.08 10.92 8.70
CA GLU A 128 16.93 11.70 7.80
C GLU A 128 16.52 11.53 6.33
N VAL A 129 16.03 10.35 5.97
CA VAL A 129 15.52 10.08 4.62
C VAL A 129 14.31 10.96 4.33
N TRP A 130 13.38 11.08 5.27
CA TRP A 130 12.16 11.89 5.14
C TRP A 130 12.40 13.39 5.07
N ARG A 131 13.57 13.87 5.52
CA ARG A 131 13.94 15.28 5.40
C ARG A 131 14.38 15.69 4.02
N THR A 132 14.79 14.71 3.20
CA THR A 132 15.43 14.95 1.90
C THR A 132 14.73 14.25 0.73
N HIS A 133 13.82 13.33 1.03
CA HIS A 133 13.14 12.52 0.01
C HIS A 133 11.63 12.46 0.24
N THR A 134 10.90 12.19 -0.82
CA THR A 134 9.47 11.89 -0.83
C THR A 134 9.20 10.57 -1.52
N VAL A 135 8.05 9.97 -1.21
CA VAL A 135 7.61 8.71 -1.85
C VAL A 135 7.19 8.97 -3.29
N THR A 136 7.63 8.13 -4.21
CA THR A 136 7.13 8.08 -5.58
C THR A 136 6.37 6.81 -5.88
N ASP A 137 6.81 5.67 -5.34
CA ASP A 137 6.15 4.39 -5.59
C ASP A 137 6.12 3.53 -4.33
N VAL A 138 5.03 2.80 -4.17
CA VAL A 138 4.88 1.75 -3.15
C VAL A 138 4.27 0.52 -3.78
N ILE A 139 4.89 -0.64 -3.54
CA ILE A 139 4.28 -1.94 -3.80
C ILE A 139 4.06 -2.60 -2.45
N LEU A 140 2.86 -3.10 -2.18
CA LEU A 140 2.51 -3.72 -0.91
C LEU A 140 1.69 -5.00 -1.14
N TYR A 141 2.19 -6.10 -0.59
CA TYR A 141 1.53 -7.39 -0.56
C TYR A 141 1.12 -7.76 0.85
N TYR A 142 -0.15 -8.06 1.04
CA TYR A 142 -0.69 -8.62 2.27
C TYR A 142 -0.74 -10.15 2.12
N HIS A 143 0.00 -10.88 2.95
CA HIS A 143 0.05 -12.35 2.91
C HIS A 143 -0.78 -12.98 4.01
N LYS A 144 -0.58 -12.52 5.26
CA LYS A 144 -1.26 -13.06 6.43
C LYS A 144 -1.63 -11.94 7.39
N GLU A 145 -2.87 -11.94 7.83
CA GLU A 145 -3.38 -11.01 8.83
C GLU A 145 -2.60 -11.11 10.14
N VAL A 146 -2.46 -9.98 10.84
CA VAL A 146 -1.92 -9.94 12.22
C VAL A 146 -3.11 -9.74 13.16
N PRO A 147 -3.52 -10.78 13.94
CA PRO A 147 -4.64 -10.68 14.86
C PRO A 147 -4.40 -9.65 15.95
N MET A 148 -5.49 -9.06 16.47
CA MET A 148 -5.43 -8.14 17.62
C MET A 148 -4.77 -8.79 18.82
N GLY A 149 -3.81 -8.10 19.43
CA GLY A 149 -3.01 -8.58 20.54
C GLY A 149 -1.73 -9.31 20.13
N GLU A 150 -1.62 -9.76 18.89
CA GLU A 150 -0.41 -10.36 18.33
C GLU A 150 0.56 -9.32 17.78
N SER A 151 1.74 -9.78 17.38
CA SER A 151 2.81 -8.88 16.93
C SER A 151 3.47 -9.40 15.67
N THR A 152 3.90 -8.48 14.80
CA THR A 152 4.76 -8.73 13.65
C THR A 152 6.12 -8.10 13.88
N ARG A 153 7.18 -8.77 13.47
CA ARG A 153 8.56 -8.27 13.54
C ARG A 153 8.95 -7.70 12.19
N LEU A 154 9.46 -6.47 12.18
CA LEU A 154 9.80 -5.75 10.96
C LEU A 154 11.24 -5.97 10.54
N TYR A 155 11.43 -6.07 9.24
CA TYR A 155 12.71 -6.23 8.56
C TYR A 155 12.81 -5.24 7.40
N ARG A 156 14.02 -4.77 7.13
CA ARG A 156 14.31 -3.82 6.06
C ARG A 156 15.59 -4.19 5.32
N ALA A 157 15.64 -3.94 4.01
CA ALA A 157 16.86 -4.00 3.21
C ALA A 157 16.87 -2.92 2.15
N ALA A 158 18.03 -2.31 1.88
CA ALA A 158 18.20 -1.47 0.70
C ALA A 158 18.30 -2.37 -0.54
N VAL A 159 17.50 -2.10 -1.57
CA VAL A 159 17.46 -2.91 -2.81
C VAL A 159 17.83 -2.10 -4.06
N GLY A 160 18.26 -0.87 -3.87
CA GLY A 160 18.74 0.04 -4.91
C GLY A 160 18.98 1.43 -4.35
N GLU A 161 19.40 2.34 -5.20
CA GLU A 161 19.45 3.76 -4.85
C GLU A 161 18.02 4.26 -4.58
N ASN A 162 17.78 4.80 -3.40
CA ASN A 162 16.47 5.29 -2.95
C ASN A 162 15.33 4.24 -3.01
N ARG A 163 15.67 2.95 -2.98
CA ARG A 163 14.69 1.86 -2.97
C ARG A 163 14.92 0.94 -1.78
N TRP A 164 13.83 0.63 -1.08
CA TRP A 164 13.87 -0.16 0.14
C TRP A 164 12.82 -1.27 0.11
N TYR A 165 13.24 -2.47 0.45
CA TYR A 165 12.36 -3.60 0.72
C TYR A 165 12.07 -3.66 2.22
N MET A 166 10.84 -4.01 2.57
CA MET A 166 10.39 -4.18 3.95
C MET A 166 9.47 -5.39 4.05
N ALA A 167 9.52 -6.07 5.18
CA ALA A 167 8.64 -7.21 5.46
C ALA A 167 8.30 -7.30 6.93
N GLY A 168 7.12 -7.87 7.23
CA GLY A 168 6.71 -8.22 8.58
C GLY A 168 6.56 -9.73 8.74
N TRP A 169 7.06 -10.26 9.85
CA TRP A 169 7.06 -11.71 10.11
C TRP A 169 6.58 -12.06 11.52
N GLN A 170 5.79 -13.15 11.62
CA GLN A 170 5.45 -13.84 12.87
C GLN A 170 6.04 -15.25 12.83
N GLY A 171 7.13 -15.49 13.56
CA GLY A 171 7.88 -16.72 13.40
C GLY A 171 8.33 -16.92 11.95
N ASP A 172 7.86 -17.98 11.30
CA ASP A 172 8.14 -18.29 9.90
C ASP A 172 7.03 -17.84 8.93
N THR A 173 6.01 -17.16 9.44
CA THR A 173 4.89 -16.66 8.61
C THR A 173 5.14 -15.21 8.21
N CYS A 174 5.20 -14.95 6.90
CA CYS A 174 5.23 -13.59 6.38
C CYS A 174 3.83 -12.97 6.48
N ASN A 175 3.73 -11.80 7.09
CA ASN A 175 2.47 -11.05 7.17
C ASN A 175 2.31 -10.14 5.97
N PHE A 176 3.37 -9.43 5.59
CA PHE A 176 3.39 -8.54 4.44
C PHE A 176 4.80 -8.39 3.89
N GLU A 177 4.86 -7.99 2.63
CA GLU A 177 6.07 -7.52 1.96
C GLU A 177 5.76 -6.22 1.24
N ALA A 178 6.72 -5.30 1.24
CA ALA A 178 6.60 -4.03 0.55
C ALA A 178 7.92 -3.59 -0.09
N GLU A 179 7.82 -2.78 -1.11
CA GLU A 179 8.94 -2.04 -1.67
C GLU A 179 8.52 -0.58 -1.84
N ILE A 180 9.35 0.34 -1.37
CA ILE A 180 9.15 1.77 -1.50
C ILE A 180 10.26 2.37 -2.34
N THR A 181 9.91 3.25 -3.27
CA THR A 181 10.83 4.06 -4.05
C THR A 181 10.67 5.52 -3.64
N LEU A 182 11.79 6.20 -3.51
CA LEU A 182 11.85 7.60 -3.09
C LEU A 182 12.51 8.44 -4.17
N ALA A 183 12.15 9.72 -4.23
CA ALA A 183 12.87 10.73 -5.00
C ALA A 183 13.32 11.86 -4.08
N PRO A 184 14.43 12.56 -4.39
CA PRO A 184 14.81 13.75 -3.66
C PRO A 184 13.67 14.78 -3.66
N LEU A 185 13.46 15.44 -2.54
CA LEU A 185 12.56 16.58 -2.48
C LEU A 185 13.07 17.63 -3.47
N GLN A 186 12.22 18.02 -4.42
CA GLN A 186 12.51 19.20 -5.25
C GLN A 186 12.53 20.39 -4.30
N ASP A 187 13.56 21.24 -4.40
CA ASP A 187 13.80 22.39 -3.53
C ASP A 187 12.49 23.12 -3.22
N LEU A 188 12.00 22.98 -2.01
CA LEU A 188 10.88 23.76 -1.46
C LEU A 188 11.36 25.18 -1.02
N SER A 189 12.38 25.73 -1.67
CA SER A 189 12.99 27.01 -1.35
C SER A 189 12.10 28.25 -1.57
N LEU A 190 10.78 28.05 -1.73
CA LEU A 190 9.79 29.12 -1.91
C LEU A 190 8.55 29.00 -1.02
N ILE A 191 8.64 28.36 0.13
CA ILE A 191 7.63 28.60 1.15
C ILE A 191 8.13 29.79 2.00
N HIS A 192 7.90 31.00 1.52
CA HIS A 192 7.84 32.14 2.38
C HIS A 192 6.63 31.97 3.30
N ILE A 193 6.89 31.55 4.53
CA ILE A 193 5.97 31.79 5.64
C ILE A 193 6.05 33.30 5.87
N SER A 194 5.13 34.06 5.28
CA SER A 194 4.88 35.42 5.73
C SER A 194 4.21 35.32 7.13
N GLU A 195 4.90 35.78 8.14
CA GLU A 195 4.39 36.03 9.49
C GLU A 195 3.19 36.99 9.45
#